data_510706267011b7eeabc125f33a06f6ac
#
_entry.id   510706267011b7eeabc125f33a06f6ac
#
_cell.length_a   1.000
_cell.length_b   1.000
_cell.length_c   1.000
_cell.angle_alpha   90.00
_cell.angle_beta   90.00
_cell.angle_gamma   90.00
#
_symmetry.space_group_name_H-M   'P 1'
#
loop_
_entity.id
_entity.type
_entity.pdbx_description
1 polymer ?
#
loop_
_entity_poly.entity_id
_entity_poly.type
_entity_poly.pdbx_seq_one_letter_code
_entity_poly.pdbx_strand_id
1 'polypeptide(L)'
;MHPEILSLSLFMFVTSCSPGPNNIVASHSGFNHGIKKTIPLMLGVIFGFTTMIAIVNFGLINLFKLYPIIQKTLIFTGTVFLIYLAYKISFSKISTQERSLNPVTFIETFMYQFLNPKGVIVAIISVSTYVEAGNNFLNYSLWVIGVAFVFAIISIIFWVLIGKFMSKFATNDKFIKLFNYAMSLLLLSCITTFYL
;
A
#
# COMPACT_ATOMS: atom_id res chain seq x y z
N MET A 1 -17.90 19.68 9.34
CA MET A 1 -16.68 18.98 9.82
C MET A 1 -17.08 17.61 10.28
N HIS A 2 -16.29 16.56 10.02
CA HIS A 2 -16.60 15.21 10.50
C HIS A 2 -16.47 15.17 12.04
N PRO A 3 -17.48 14.66 12.79
CA PRO A 3 -17.45 14.68 14.25
C PRO A 3 -16.27 13.89 14.83
N GLU A 4 -15.86 12.82 14.16
CA GLU A 4 -14.78 11.94 14.60
C GLU A 4 -13.48 12.14 13.79
N ILE A 5 -13.20 13.37 13.34
CA ILE A 5 -12.04 13.64 12.48
C ILE A 5 -10.70 13.22 13.11
N LEU A 6 -10.57 13.37 14.42
CA LEU A 6 -9.36 12.99 15.15
C LEU A 6 -9.17 11.46 15.16
N SER A 7 -10.22 10.71 15.50
CA SER A 7 -10.22 9.24 15.50
C SER A 7 -9.92 8.70 14.12
N LEU A 8 -10.59 9.22 13.09
CA LEU A 8 -10.34 8.87 11.69
C LEU A 8 -8.89 9.14 11.27
N SER A 9 -8.36 10.32 11.65
CA SER A 9 -6.98 10.70 11.33
C SER A 9 -5.96 9.79 12.00
N LEU A 10 -6.15 9.46 13.28
CA LEU A 10 -5.30 8.52 14.01
C LEU A 10 -5.36 7.11 13.40
N PHE A 11 -6.55 6.63 13.07
CA PHE A 11 -6.74 5.34 12.42
C PHE A 11 -6.00 5.29 11.07
N MET A 12 -6.18 6.31 10.22
CA MET A 12 -5.51 6.40 8.93
C MET A 12 -3.99 6.53 9.07
N PHE A 13 -3.51 7.30 10.04
CA PHE A 13 -2.08 7.42 10.32
C PHE A 13 -1.47 6.06 10.69
N VAL A 14 -2.03 5.39 11.69
CA VAL A 14 -1.50 4.11 12.17
C VAL A 14 -1.54 3.05 11.06
N THR A 15 -2.66 2.92 10.37
CA THR A 15 -2.83 1.89 9.33
C THR A 15 -2.00 2.16 8.08
N SER A 16 -1.86 3.42 7.64
CA SER A 16 -1.07 3.79 6.47
C SER A 16 0.43 3.72 6.76
N CYS A 17 0.88 4.21 7.94
CA CYS A 17 2.31 4.27 8.27
C CYS A 17 2.87 2.94 8.79
N SER A 18 2.03 2.00 9.24
CA SER A 18 2.50 0.68 9.67
C SER A 18 3.11 -0.10 8.50
N PRO A 19 4.12 -0.96 8.75
CA PRO A 19 4.71 -1.80 7.72
C PRO A 19 3.63 -2.58 6.97
N GLY A 20 3.74 -2.62 5.65
CA GLY A 20 2.80 -3.31 4.78
C GLY A 20 3.31 -3.35 3.34
N PRO A 21 2.62 -4.12 2.46
CA PRO A 21 3.12 -4.37 1.11
C PRO A 21 3.47 -3.11 0.33
N ASN A 22 2.59 -2.11 0.30
CA ASN A 22 2.85 -0.83 -0.39
C ASN A 22 4.11 -0.15 0.12
N ASN A 23 4.25 -0.08 1.44
CA ASN A 23 5.31 0.64 2.13
C ASN A 23 6.67 -0.05 1.92
N ILE A 24 6.69 -1.37 1.95
CA ILE A 24 7.89 -2.18 1.71
C ILE A 24 8.35 -2.02 0.25
N VAL A 25 7.43 -2.13 -0.71
CA VAL A 25 7.74 -1.94 -2.14
C VAL A 25 8.21 -0.51 -2.43
N ALA A 26 7.59 0.49 -1.78
CA ALA A 26 8.00 1.89 -1.90
C ALA A 26 9.41 2.13 -1.34
N SER A 27 9.71 1.58 -0.16
CA SER A 27 11.05 1.64 0.44
C SER A 27 12.10 0.96 -0.45
N HIS A 28 11.80 -0.24 -0.95
CA HIS A 28 12.67 -0.96 -1.89
C HIS A 28 12.91 -0.15 -3.17
N SER A 29 11.87 0.45 -3.76
CA SER A 29 12.00 1.29 -4.95
C SER A 29 12.81 2.56 -4.68
N GLY A 30 12.56 3.22 -3.55
CA GLY A 30 13.34 4.38 -3.11
C GLY A 30 14.82 4.07 -2.91
N PHE A 31 15.12 2.89 -2.36
CA PHE A 31 16.49 2.40 -2.17
C PHE A 31 17.19 2.14 -3.51
N ASN A 32 16.60 1.38 -4.43
CA ASN A 32 17.26 0.93 -5.64
C ASN A 32 17.19 1.96 -6.79
N HIS A 33 16.12 2.73 -6.91
CA HIS A 33 15.88 3.62 -8.05
C HIS A 33 15.89 5.10 -7.71
N GLY A 34 15.83 5.42 -6.41
CA GLY A 34 15.72 6.79 -5.91
C GLY A 34 14.32 7.41 -6.13
N ILE A 35 14.13 8.62 -5.61
CA ILE A 35 12.83 9.26 -5.52
C ILE A 35 12.18 9.48 -6.90
N LYS A 36 12.92 10.08 -7.85
CA LYS A 36 12.37 10.44 -9.17
C LYS A 36 11.77 9.26 -9.93
N LYS A 37 12.48 8.13 -9.96
CA LYS A 37 12.01 6.92 -10.65
C LYS A 37 10.91 6.18 -9.89
N THR A 38 10.71 6.50 -8.60
CA THR A 38 9.66 5.93 -7.75
C THR A 38 8.33 6.71 -7.82
N ILE A 39 8.31 7.92 -8.39
CA ILE A 39 7.10 8.75 -8.48
C ILE A 39 5.90 8.00 -9.11
N PRO A 40 6.04 7.26 -10.24
CA PRO A 40 4.90 6.53 -10.79
C PRO A 40 4.29 5.52 -9.81
N LEU A 41 5.11 4.78 -9.08
CA LEU A 41 4.67 3.89 -8.01
C LEU A 41 3.90 4.65 -6.91
N MET A 42 4.46 5.78 -6.45
CA MET A 42 3.82 6.59 -5.40
C MET A 42 2.43 7.06 -5.82
N LEU A 43 2.32 7.59 -7.03
CA LEU A 43 1.04 8.04 -7.59
C LEU A 43 0.05 6.86 -7.73
N GLY A 44 0.52 5.69 -8.18
CA GLY A 44 -0.30 4.49 -8.28
C GLY A 44 -0.86 4.06 -6.92
N VAL A 45 -0.06 4.11 -5.85
CA VAL A 45 -0.52 3.81 -4.49
C VAL A 45 -1.54 4.85 -4.02
N ILE A 46 -1.23 6.15 -4.14
CA ILE A 46 -2.08 7.24 -3.66
C ILE A 46 -3.45 7.18 -4.33
N PHE A 47 -3.48 7.23 -5.66
CA PHE A 47 -4.73 7.24 -6.41
C PHE A 47 -5.47 5.90 -6.34
N GLY A 48 -4.76 4.78 -6.40
CA GLY A 48 -5.37 3.45 -6.32
C GLY A 48 -6.03 3.20 -4.97
N PHE A 49 -5.36 3.53 -3.87
CA PHE A 49 -5.93 3.38 -2.52
C PHE A 49 -7.14 4.29 -2.30
N THR A 50 -7.04 5.55 -2.71
CA THR A 50 -8.15 6.50 -2.58
C THR A 50 -9.35 6.10 -3.43
N THR A 51 -9.11 5.65 -4.67
CA THR A 51 -10.17 5.13 -5.56
C THR A 51 -10.82 3.88 -4.97
N MET A 52 -10.03 2.97 -4.40
CA MET A 52 -10.56 1.77 -3.74
C MET A 52 -11.47 2.13 -2.56
N ILE A 53 -11.08 3.07 -1.69
CA ILE A 53 -11.94 3.55 -0.60
C ILE A 53 -13.23 4.14 -1.15
N ALA A 54 -13.16 4.94 -2.21
CA ALA A 54 -14.36 5.49 -2.85
C ALA A 54 -15.28 4.38 -3.37
N ILE A 55 -14.75 3.39 -4.05
CA ILE A 55 -15.54 2.25 -4.58
C ILE A 55 -16.16 1.44 -3.44
N VAL A 56 -15.42 1.17 -2.36
CA VAL A 56 -15.96 0.48 -1.17
C VAL A 56 -17.09 1.29 -0.56
N ASN A 57 -16.91 2.61 -0.44
CA ASN A 57 -17.91 3.51 0.12
C ASN A 57 -19.21 3.57 -0.69
N PHE A 58 -19.10 3.60 -2.03
CA PHE A 58 -20.26 3.73 -2.91
C PHE A 58 -20.89 2.40 -3.35
N GLY A 59 -20.51 1.26 -2.80
CA GLY A 59 -21.24 0.03 -3.04
C GLY A 59 -20.51 -1.29 -2.87
N LEU A 60 -19.21 -1.35 -3.01
CA LEU A 60 -18.47 -2.62 -2.95
C LEU A 60 -18.59 -3.32 -1.58
N ILE A 61 -18.80 -2.56 -0.51
CA ILE A 61 -19.05 -3.12 0.83
C ILE A 61 -20.27 -4.03 0.86
N ASN A 62 -21.34 -3.69 0.13
CA ASN A 62 -22.53 -4.51 0.04
C ASN A 62 -22.28 -5.79 -0.75
N LEU A 63 -21.47 -5.69 -1.82
CA LEU A 63 -21.06 -6.84 -2.61
C LEU A 63 -20.26 -7.85 -1.79
N PHE A 64 -19.35 -7.41 -0.95
CA PHE A 64 -18.57 -8.29 -0.06
C PHE A 64 -19.45 -8.97 1.00
N LYS A 65 -20.47 -8.26 1.51
CA LYS A 65 -21.44 -8.84 2.44
C LYS A 65 -22.32 -9.91 1.78
N LEU A 66 -22.75 -9.66 0.54
CA LEU A 66 -23.59 -10.61 -0.22
C LEU A 66 -22.80 -11.81 -0.77
N TYR A 67 -21.54 -11.58 -1.16
CA TYR A 67 -20.70 -12.59 -1.80
C TYR A 67 -19.32 -12.67 -1.14
N PRO A 68 -19.18 -13.31 0.05
CA PRO A 68 -17.92 -13.42 0.77
C PRO A 68 -16.81 -14.13 -0.04
N ILE A 69 -17.20 -14.93 -1.04
CA ILE A 69 -16.25 -15.60 -1.94
C ILE A 69 -15.38 -14.61 -2.72
N ILE A 70 -15.92 -13.43 -3.07
CA ILE A 70 -15.19 -12.40 -3.78
C ILE A 70 -14.03 -11.91 -2.91
N GLN A 71 -14.28 -11.66 -1.62
CA GLN A 71 -13.24 -11.23 -0.67
C GLN A 71 -12.15 -12.31 -0.52
N LYS A 72 -12.53 -13.59 -0.39
CA LYS A 72 -11.58 -14.70 -0.31
C LYS A 72 -10.71 -14.81 -1.57
N THR A 73 -11.31 -14.64 -2.74
CA THR A 73 -10.58 -14.66 -4.02
C THR A 73 -9.59 -13.50 -4.12
N LEU A 74 -9.96 -12.30 -3.66
CA LEU A 74 -9.06 -11.14 -3.62
C LEU A 74 -7.88 -11.37 -2.68
N ILE A 75 -8.11 -11.94 -1.49
CA ILE A 75 -7.05 -12.30 -0.54
C ILE A 75 -6.09 -13.30 -1.16
N PHE A 76 -6.60 -14.37 -1.78
CA PHE A 76 -5.77 -15.38 -2.44
C PHE A 76 -4.93 -14.77 -3.59
N THR A 77 -5.56 -14.01 -4.48
CA THR A 77 -4.89 -13.36 -5.61
C THR A 77 -3.85 -12.34 -5.13
N GLY A 78 -4.18 -11.57 -4.09
CA GLY A 78 -3.25 -10.64 -3.45
C GLY A 78 -2.05 -11.37 -2.83
N THR A 79 -2.27 -12.52 -2.20
CA THR A 79 -1.20 -13.37 -1.64
C THR A 79 -0.24 -13.85 -2.73
N VAL A 80 -0.76 -14.37 -3.84
CA VAL A 80 0.06 -14.79 -5.00
C VAL A 80 0.88 -13.62 -5.54
N PHE A 81 0.26 -12.44 -5.64
CA PHE A 81 0.96 -11.24 -6.10
C PHE A 81 2.07 -10.80 -5.13
N LEU A 82 1.86 -10.91 -3.81
CA LEU A 82 2.91 -10.61 -2.82
C LEU A 82 4.09 -11.56 -2.91
N ILE A 83 3.83 -12.85 -3.12
CA ILE A 83 4.90 -13.86 -3.33
C ILE A 83 5.69 -13.50 -4.58
N TYR A 84 5.01 -13.13 -5.68
CA TYR A 84 5.66 -12.66 -6.89
C TYR A 84 6.54 -11.42 -6.66
N LEU A 85 6.03 -10.41 -5.94
CA LEU A 85 6.80 -9.21 -5.61
C LEU A 85 8.00 -9.54 -4.70
N ALA A 86 7.83 -10.40 -3.70
CA ALA A 86 8.90 -10.83 -2.82
C ALA A 86 10.02 -11.54 -3.62
N TYR A 87 9.65 -12.41 -4.55
CA TYR A 87 10.59 -13.02 -5.49
C TYR A 87 11.33 -11.96 -6.33
N LYS A 88 10.61 -11.04 -6.96
CA LYS A 88 11.17 -9.95 -7.78
C LYS A 88 12.16 -9.09 -6.99
N ILE A 89 11.84 -8.80 -5.71
CA ILE A 89 12.70 -8.04 -4.81
C ILE A 89 13.97 -8.82 -4.43
N SER A 90 13.82 -10.09 -4.03
CA SER A 90 14.95 -10.94 -3.59
C SER A 90 16.00 -11.11 -4.67
N PHE A 91 15.57 -11.29 -5.91
CA PHE A 91 16.44 -11.59 -7.05
C PHE A 91 16.72 -10.36 -7.93
N SER A 92 16.41 -9.15 -7.43
CA SER A 92 16.82 -7.94 -8.13
C SER A 92 18.36 -7.90 -8.20
N LYS A 93 18.91 -8.13 -9.40
CA LYS A 93 20.36 -8.05 -9.64
C LYS A 93 20.79 -6.61 -9.46
N ILE A 94 21.80 -6.43 -8.61
CA ILE A 94 22.49 -5.18 -8.47
C ILE A 94 23.83 -5.39 -9.15
N SER A 95 23.95 -4.95 -10.37
CA SER A 95 25.24 -4.58 -10.89
C SER A 95 25.37 -3.07 -10.72
N THR A 96 26.49 -2.63 -10.23
CA THR A 96 26.87 -1.22 -10.20
C THR A 96 26.86 -0.58 -11.60
N GLN A 97 26.79 -1.38 -12.64
CA GLN A 97 26.74 -0.96 -14.04
C GLN A 97 25.37 -1.09 -14.72
N GLU A 98 24.44 -1.92 -14.23
CA GLU A 98 23.10 -2.05 -14.80
C GLU A 98 22.03 -2.05 -13.70
N ARG A 99 21.51 -0.88 -13.38
CA ARG A 99 20.25 -0.71 -12.61
C ARG A 99 19.07 -1.06 -13.52
N SER A 100 18.97 -2.29 -13.98
CA SER A 100 18.08 -2.72 -15.06
C SER A 100 16.90 -3.59 -14.64
N LEU A 101 16.32 -3.36 -13.47
CA LEU A 101 14.91 -3.71 -13.29
C LEU A 101 14.14 -2.41 -13.37
N ASN A 102 13.19 -2.34 -14.29
CA ASN A 102 12.29 -1.21 -14.37
C ASN A 102 11.58 -1.05 -13.03
N PRO A 103 11.51 0.17 -12.49
CA PRO A 103 10.72 0.42 -11.29
C PRO A 103 9.27 -0.01 -11.52
N VAL A 104 8.59 -0.37 -10.44
CA VAL A 104 7.17 -0.72 -10.50
C VAL A 104 6.40 0.47 -11.05
N THR A 105 5.52 0.22 -12.01
CA THR A 105 4.80 1.27 -12.73
C THR A 105 3.59 1.79 -11.94
N PHE A 106 3.02 2.91 -12.40
CA PHE A 106 1.76 3.46 -11.89
C PHE A 106 0.63 2.42 -11.99
N ILE A 107 0.46 1.78 -13.14
CA ILE A 107 -0.64 0.83 -13.38
C ILE A 107 -0.54 -0.38 -12.46
N GLU A 108 0.66 -0.95 -12.33
CA GLU A 108 0.89 -2.11 -11.45
C GLU A 108 0.51 -1.78 -10.00
N THR A 109 0.94 -0.63 -9.48
CA THR A 109 0.64 -0.25 -8.10
C THR A 109 -0.78 0.23 -7.89
N PHE A 110 -1.39 0.87 -8.88
CA PHE A 110 -2.80 1.25 -8.86
C PHE A 110 -3.69 0.01 -8.80
N MET A 111 -3.49 -0.96 -9.70
CA MET A 111 -4.28 -2.19 -9.75
C MET A 111 -4.04 -3.06 -8.52
N TYR A 112 -2.81 -3.08 -8.02
CA TYR A 112 -2.49 -3.84 -6.81
C TYR A 112 -3.31 -3.38 -5.59
N GLN A 113 -3.75 -2.13 -5.50
CA GLN A 113 -4.54 -1.69 -4.35
C GLN A 113 -5.80 -2.54 -4.16
N PHE A 114 -6.43 -2.96 -5.25
CA PHE A 114 -7.63 -3.80 -5.23
C PHE A 114 -7.35 -5.25 -4.81
N LEU A 115 -6.10 -5.69 -4.94
CA LEU A 115 -5.62 -7.02 -4.53
C LEU A 115 -4.92 -7.00 -3.16
N ASN A 116 -4.67 -5.81 -2.60
CA ASN A 116 -4.00 -5.64 -1.32
C ASN A 116 -4.98 -5.83 -0.15
N PRO A 117 -4.99 -6.99 0.52
CA PRO A 117 -5.99 -7.26 1.56
C PRO A 117 -5.92 -6.28 2.72
N LYS A 118 -4.72 -5.81 3.09
CA LYS A 118 -4.58 -4.76 4.12
C LYS A 118 -5.32 -3.49 3.70
N GLY A 119 -5.16 -3.05 2.46
CA GLY A 119 -5.83 -1.87 1.93
C GLY A 119 -7.35 -2.05 1.89
N VAL A 120 -7.82 -3.21 1.43
CA VAL A 120 -9.25 -3.54 1.39
C VAL A 120 -9.88 -3.56 2.79
N ILE A 121 -9.22 -4.19 3.77
CA ILE A 121 -9.70 -4.22 5.16
C ILE A 121 -9.74 -2.81 5.76
N VAL A 122 -8.70 -2.01 5.55
CA VAL A 122 -8.66 -0.60 6.01
C VAL A 122 -9.80 0.19 5.37
N ALA A 123 -10.08 0.01 4.08
CA ALA A 123 -11.19 0.67 3.39
C ALA A 123 -12.54 0.27 3.98
N ILE A 124 -12.77 -1.04 4.20
CA ILE A 124 -14.01 -1.55 4.79
C ILE A 124 -14.22 -0.99 6.20
N ILE A 125 -13.21 -1.04 7.07
CA ILE A 125 -13.30 -0.52 8.44
C ILE A 125 -13.57 0.98 8.41
N SER A 126 -12.82 1.74 7.59
CA SER A 126 -12.99 3.19 7.51
C SER A 126 -14.40 3.59 7.11
N VAL A 127 -14.95 2.93 6.08
CA VAL A 127 -16.31 3.21 5.59
C VAL A 127 -17.36 2.77 6.62
N SER A 128 -17.21 1.57 7.19
CA SER A 128 -18.19 1.03 8.16
C SER A 128 -18.25 1.80 9.47
N THR A 129 -17.11 2.40 9.88
CA THR A 129 -17.00 3.08 11.18
C THR A 129 -17.30 4.57 11.07
N TYR A 130 -16.88 5.22 9.96
CA TYR A 130 -16.88 6.67 9.87
C TYR A 130 -17.87 7.24 8.86
N VAL A 131 -18.60 6.40 8.12
CA VAL A 131 -19.63 6.86 7.17
C VAL A 131 -21.00 6.37 7.61
N GLU A 132 -21.83 7.31 8.03
CA GLU A 132 -23.22 7.03 8.38
C GLU A 132 -24.16 7.21 7.19
N ALA A 133 -25.18 6.35 7.12
CA ALA A 133 -26.27 6.50 6.16
C ALA A 133 -27.16 7.70 6.52
N GLY A 134 -27.65 8.44 5.53
CA GLY A 134 -28.57 9.56 5.75
C GLY A 134 -28.08 10.86 5.15
N ASN A 135 -28.54 11.98 5.66
CA ASN A 135 -28.32 13.32 5.08
C ASN A 135 -26.84 13.73 5.01
N ASN A 136 -26.00 13.18 5.89
CA ASN A 136 -24.57 13.49 5.98
C ASN A 136 -23.69 12.50 5.22
N PHE A 137 -24.25 11.49 4.57
CA PHE A 137 -23.50 10.43 3.88
C PHE A 137 -22.41 10.98 2.97
N LEU A 138 -22.74 11.89 2.05
CA LEU A 138 -21.78 12.44 1.11
C LEU A 138 -20.67 13.24 1.81
N ASN A 139 -21.03 14.03 2.83
CA ASN A 139 -20.07 14.81 3.60
C ASN A 139 -19.07 13.91 4.35
N TYR A 140 -19.55 12.88 5.05
CA TYR A 140 -18.69 11.93 5.75
C TYR A 140 -17.82 11.12 4.78
N SER A 141 -18.38 10.69 3.65
CA SER A 141 -17.64 10.03 2.58
C SER A 141 -16.48 10.87 2.08
N LEU A 142 -16.70 12.16 1.82
CA LEU A 142 -15.64 13.08 1.36
C LEU A 142 -14.56 13.27 2.43
N TRP A 143 -14.92 13.33 3.71
CA TRP A 143 -13.92 13.38 4.79
C TRP A 143 -13.08 12.11 4.86
N VAL A 144 -13.69 10.93 4.81
CA VAL A 144 -12.96 9.65 4.84
C VAL A 144 -12.01 9.55 3.65
N ILE A 145 -12.47 9.85 2.43
CA ILE A 145 -11.66 9.83 1.21
C ILE A 145 -10.51 10.86 1.28
N GLY A 146 -10.82 12.09 1.72
CA GLY A 146 -9.83 13.17 1.81
C GLY A 146 -8.73 12.88 2.84
N VAL A 147 -9.10 12.40 4.03
CA VAL A 147 -8.14 12.02 5.07
C VAL A 147 -7.28 10.84 4.60
N ALA A 148 -7.88 9.83 3.97
CA ALA A 148 -7.15 8.70 3.41
C ALA A 148 -6.14 9.16 2.33
N PHE A 149 -6.53 10.07 1.45
CA PHE A 149 -5.65 10.66 0.44
C PHE A 149 -4.43 11.34 1.07
N VAL A 150 -4.66 12.17 2.09
CA VAL A 150 -3.57 12.88 2.79
C VAL A 150 -2.60 11.89 3.46
N PHE A 151 -3.12 10.89 4.18
CA PHE A 151 -2.26 9.92 4.87
C PHE A 151 -1.59 8.93 3.90
N ALA A 152 -2.18 8.62 2.76
CA ALA A 152 -1.52 7.88 1.70
C ALA A 152 -0.28 8.63 1.16
N ILE A 153 -0.41 9.95 0.94
CA ILE A 153 0.72 10.79 0.52
C ILE A 153 1.83 10.79 1.58
N ILE A 154 1.47 11.09 2.83
CA ILE A 154 2.45 11.16 3.95
C ILE A 154 3.18 9.84 4.08
N SER A 155 2.44 8.74 4.14
CA SER A 155 3.00 7.41 4.33
C SER A 155 3.93 7.01 3.18
N ILE A 156 3.49 7.14 1.94
CA ILE A 156 4.29 6.66 0.80
C ILE A 156 5.58 7.48 0.64
N ILE A 157 5.53 8.79 0.88
CA ILE A 157 6.73 9.66 0.88
C ILE A 157 7.69 9.21 1.98
N PHE A 158 7.19 9.00 3.20
CA PHE A 158 7.98 8.57 4.35
C PHE A 158 8.74 7.27 4.05
N TRP A 159 8.06 6.25 3.52
CA TRP A 159 8.68 4.97 3.20
C TRP A 159 9.67 5.03 2.04
N VAL A 160 9.41 5.83 1.01
CA VAL A 160 10.38 6.09 -0.08
C VAL A 160 11.64 6.78 0.45
N LEU A 161 11.47 7.75 1.37
CA LEU A 161 12.59 8.45 2.01
C LEU A 161 13.41 7.53 2.89
N ILE A 162 12.78 6.63 3.66
CA ILE A 162 13.49 5.58 4.42
C ILE A 162 14.36 4.75 3.46
N GLY A 163 13.79 4.24 2.38
CA GLY A 163 14.54 3.47 1.40
C GLY A 163 15.70 4.26 0.80
N LYS A 164 15.44 5.52 0.41
CA LYS A 164 16.48 6.41 -0.12
C LYS A 164 17.57 6.73 0.90
N PHE A 165 17.22 6.90 2.16
CA PHE A 165 18.19 7.10 3.24
C PHE A 165 19.06 5.87 3.43
N MET A 166 18.45 4.68 3.50
CA MET A 166 19.16 3.41 3.63
C MET A 166 20.12 3.16 2.46
N SER A 167 19.81 3.66 1.26
CA SER A 167 20.70 3.50 0.10
C SER A 167 22.07 4.21 0.25
N LYS A 168 22.19 5.18 1.16
CA LYS A 168 23.46 5.85 1.47
C LYS A 168 24.45 4.91 2.17
N PHE A 169 23.95 3.90 2.87
CA PHE A 169 24.75 2.90 3.56
C PHE A 169 25.05 1.66 2.69
N ALA A 170 24.57 1.67 1.45
CA ALA A 170 24.81 0.61 0.48
C ALA A 170 26.21 0.68 -0.11
N THR A 171 27.23 0.36 0.71
CA THR A 171 28.64 0.46 0.36
C THR A 171 29.16 -0.77 -0.41
N ASN A 172 28.45 -1.88 -0.37
CA ASN A 172 28.83 -3.12 -1.03
C ASN A 172 27.61 -3.96 -1.43
N ASP A 173 27.82 -4.91 -2.35
CA ASP A 173 26.77 -5.80 -2.87
C ASP A 173 26.15 -6.68 -1.77
N LYS A 174 26.89 -7.01 -0.72
CA LYS A 174 26.37 -7.81 0.40
C LYS A 174 25.28 -7.05 1.17
N PHE A 175 25.50 -5.74 1.44
CA PHE A 175 24.51 -4.90 2.12
C PHE A 175 23.23 -4.78 1.28
N ILE A 176 23.37 -4.59 -0.02
CA ILE A 176 22.23 -4.43 -0.92
C ILE A 176 21.42 -5.74 -1.00
N LYS A 177 22.10 -6.89 -1.13
CA LYS A 177 21.44 -8.20 -1.07
C LYS A 177 20.73 -8.42 0.25
N LEU A 178 21.38 -8.08 1.37
CA LEU A 178 20.77 -8.20 2.70
C LEU A 178 19.51 -7.33 2.83
N PHE A 179 19.58 -6.07 2.36
CA PHE A 179 18.43 -5.18 2.34
C PHE A 179 17.27 -5.75 1.52
N ASN A 180 17.55 -6.26 0.31
CA ASN A 180 16.53 -6.85 -0.55
C ASN A 180 15.91 -8.10 0.08
N TYR A 181 16.71 -8.98 0.69
CA TYR A 181 16.20 -10.14 1.41
C TYR A 181 15.37 -9.74 2.63
N ALA A 182 15.80 -8.73 3.40
CA ALA A 182 15.02 -8.22 4.53
C ALA A 182 13.67 -7.66 4.07
N MET A 183 13.63 -6.86 2.99
CA MET A 183 12.38 -6.32 2.44
C MET A 183 11.48 -7.44 1.90
N SER A 184 12.05 -8.44 1.23
CA SER A 184 11.30 -9.60 0.75
C SER A 184 10.70 -10.41 1.90
N LEU A 185 11.47 -10.66 2.96
CA LEU A 185 10.99 -11.38 4.15
C LEU A 185 9.87 -10.60 4.87
N LEU A 186 10.03 -9.28 5.02
CA LEU A 186 8.97 -8.42 5.55
C LEU A 186 7.72 -8.45 4.69
N LEU A 187 7.86 -8.52 3.36
CA LEU A 187 6.73 -8.61 2.45
C LEU A 187 6.01 -9.96 2.62
N LEU A 188 6.73 -11.05 2.73
CA LEU A 188 6.16 -12.37 2.99
C LEU A 188 5.50 -12.44 4.38
N SER A 189 6.06 -11.79 5.40
CA SER A 189 5.45 -11.75 6.73
C SER A 189 4.11 -10.98 6.73
N CYS A 190 3.89 -10.05 5.80
CA CYS A 190 2.58 -9.40 5.65
C CYS A 190 1.47 -10.39 5.24
N ILE A 191 1.81 -11.52 4.61
CA ILE A 191 0.83 -12.54 4.21
C ILE A 191 0.14 -13.13 5.45
N THR A 192 0.88 -13.33 6.55
CA THR A 192 0.28 -13.90 7.78
C THR A 192 -0.85 -13.03 8.32
N THR A 193 -0.78 -11.70 8.14
CA THR A 193 -1.83 -10.78 8.60
C THR A 193 -3.12 -10.84 7.78
N PHE A 194 -3.13 -11.56 6.65
CA PHE A 194 -4.30 -11.71 5.79
C PHE A 194 -5.18 -12.89 6.18
N TYR A 195 -4.63 -13.83 6.96
CA TYR A 195 -5.26 -15.08 7.37
C TYR A 195 -5.47 -15.17 8.88
N LEU A 196 -5.06 -14.16 9.65
CA LEU A 196 -5.36 -13.97 11.06
C LEU A 196 -6.66 -13.17 11.25
#